data_4daacd8e69ccec3383bb1f08e7b27e0f
#
_entry.id   4daacd8e69ccec3383bb1f08e7b27e0f
#
_cell.length_a   1.000
_cell.length_b   1.000
_cell.length_c   1.000
_cell.angle_alpha   90.00
_cell.angle_beta   90.00
_cell.angle_gamma   90.00
#
_symmetry.space_group_name_H-M   'P 1'
#
loop_
_entity.id
_entity.type
_entity.pdbx_description
1 polymer ?
#
loop_
_entity_poly.entity_id
_entity_poly.type
_entity_poly.pdbx_seq_one_letter_code
_entity_poly.pdbx_strand_id
1 'polypeptide(L)'
;EVSDVSRFGEVLFDDETGMATKFVEKQPDKNCAGWINAGIYYFSDKLTEQISACRKGNLEKDFLYHRLSQLHLYQEYSKCFIDIGTPESFIDAQEVLKEFL
;
A
#
# COMPACT_ATOMS: atom_id res chain seq x y z
N GLU A 1 -1.16 6.88 5.76
CA GLU A 1 0.09 7.07 6.54
C GLU A 1 0.14 6.11 7.71
N VAL A 2 1.33 5.59 8.02
CA VAL A 2 1.58 4.77 9.21
C VAL A 2 2.72 5.36 10.03
N SER A 3 2.72 5.09 11.33
CA SER A 3 3.77 5.61 12.24
C SER A 3 5.12 4.91 12.10
N ASP A 4 5.12 3.71 11.53
CA ASP A 4 6.34 2.91 11.33
C ASP A 4 6.25 2.11 10.02
N VAL A 5 7.11 2.43 9.08
CA VAL A 5 7.16 1.76 7.76
C VAL A 5 8.10 0.55 7.73
N SER A 6 8.79 0.23 8.81
CA SER A 6 9.81 -0.84 8.82
C SER A 6 9.29 -2.21 8.40
N ARG A 7 8.01 -2.48 8.66
CA ARG A 7 7.34 -3.73 8.32
C ARG A 7 6.70 -3.74 6.93
N PHE A 8 6.63 -2.59 6.28
CA PHE A 8 5.92 -2.37 5.02
C PHE A 8 6.86 -1.84 3.94
N GLY A 9 6.41 -1.95 2.69
CA GLY A 9 7.02 -1.17 1.62
C GLY A 9 6.51 0.27 1.67
N GLU A 10 7.39 1.23 1.46
CA GLU A 10 7.05 2.65 1.46
C GLU A 10 6.71 3.13 0.05
N VAL A 11 5.73 4.01 -0.05
CA VAL A 11 5.35 4.67 -1.30
C VAL A 11 5.78 6.13 -1.22
N LEU A 12 6.62 6.54 -2.18
CA LEU A 12 6.97 7.94 -2.37
C LEU A 12 6.15 8.52 -3.53
N PHE A 13 5.75 9.76 -3.40
CA PHE A 13 4.95 10.46 -4.41
C PHE A 13 5.28 11.94 -4.46
N ASP A 14 4.86 12.57 -5.53
CA ASP A 14 4.95 14.01 -5.71
C ASP A 14 3.72 14.68 -5.07
N ASP A 15 3.95 15.58 -4.12
CA ASP A 15 2.88 16.25 -3.37
C ASP A 15 2.01 17.17 -4.24
N GLU A 16 2.57 17.69 -5.33
CA GLU A 16 1.84 18.62 -6.21
C GLU A 16 0.90 17.84 -7.16
N THR A 17 1.37 16.73 -7.68
CA THR A 17 0.63 15.95 -8.68
C THR A 17 -0.16 14.78 -8.10
N GLY A 18 0.21 14.30 -6.92
CA GLY A 18 -0.33 13.09 -6.32
C GLY A 18 0.12 11.80 -7.02
N MET A 19 1.10 11.89 -7.92
CA MET A 19 1.57 10.73 -8.67
C MET A 19 2.65 9.96 -7.91
N ALA A 20 2.60 8.64 -7.95
CA ALA A 20 3.65 7.80 -7.40
C ALA A 20 4.98 8.06 -8.11
N THR A 21 6.05 8.20 -7.33
CA THR A 21 7.42 8.39 -7.86
C THR A 21 8.29 7.17 -7.63
N LYS A 22 8.07 6.46 -6.54
CA LYS A 22 8.87 5.28 -6.18
C LYS A 22 8.14 4.38 -5.19
N PHE A 23 8.32 3.08 -5.34
CA PHE A 23 8.08 2.10 -4.30
C PHE A 23 9.40 1.66 -3.70
N VAL A 24 9.52 1.74 -2.38
CA VAL A 24 10.71 1.34 -1.64
C VAL A 24 10.38 0.05 -0.89
N GLU A 25 11.16 -0.99 -1.11
CA GLU A 25 11.02 -2.24 -0.37
C GLU A 25 11.21 -2.00 1.14
N LYS A 26 10.57 -2.83 1.94
CA LYS A 26 10.65 -2.72 3.40
C LYS A 26 12.09 -2.72 3.90
N GLN A 27 12.36 -1.82 4.81
CA GLN A 27 13.67 -1.62 5.43
C GLN A 27 13.51 -1.81 6.95
N PRO A 28 13.87 -2.98 7.51
CA PRO A 28 13.63 -3.29 8.93
C PRO A 28 14.24 -2.29 9.91
N ASP A 29 15.31 -1.60 9.52
CA ASP A 29 16.01 -0.62 10.34
C ASP A 29 15.41 0.79 10.25
N LYS A 30 14.43 0.99 9.36
CA LYS A 30 13.79 2.29 9.13
C LYS A 30 12.55 2.46 10.01
N ASN A 31 12.75 2.75 11.29
CA ASN A 31 11.67 2.97 12.26
C ASN A 31 11.20 4.44 12.21
N CYS A 32 10.45 4.79 11.18
CA CYS A 32 9.87 6.14 11.03
C CYS A 32 8.50 6.10 10.37
N ALA A 33 7.74 7.17 10.54
CA ALA A 33 6.47 7.35 9.86
C ALA A 33 6.66 7.49 8.34
N GLY A 34 5.65 7.09 7.60
CA GLY A 34 5.63 7.21 6.14
C GLY A 34 4.36 6.68 5.53
N TRP A 35 4.33 6.66 4.22
CA TRP A 35 3.19 6.23 3.43
C TRP A 35 3.39 4.81 2.93
N ILE A 36 2.36 4.00 3.06
CA ILE A 36 2.37 2.62 2.56
C ILE A 36 1.21 2.40 1.59
N ASN A 37 1.34 1.37 0.77
CA ASN A 37 0.25 0.91 -0.08
C ASN A 37 -0.78 0.15 0.77
N ALA A 38 -1.99 0.68 0.85
CA ALA A 38 -3.10 0.07 1.60
C ALA A 38 -3.76 -1.12 0.88
N GLY A 39 -3.32 -1.46 -0.32
CA GLY A 39 -3.87 -2.57 -1.10
C GLY A 39 -5.26 -2.28 -1.70
N ILE A 40 -5.67 -1.03 -1.78
CA ILE A 40 -6.95 -0.62 -2.36
C ILE A 40 -6.68 0.07 -3.70
N TYR A 41 -7.29 -0.44 -4.76
CA TYR A 41 -7.06 0.04 -6.12
C TYR A 41 -8.37 0.33 -6.86
N TYR A 42 -8.38 1.42 -7.59
CA TYR A 42 -9.41 1.71 -8.57
C TYR A 42 -8.79 1.75 -9.97
N PHE A 43 -9.22 0.88 -10.83
CA PHE A 43 -8.70 0.74 -12.20
C PHE A 43 -9.73 1.15 -13.24
N SER A 44 -9.28 1.82 -14.30
CA SER A 44 -10.08 1.99 -15.50
C SER A 44 -10.31 0.65 -16.20
N ASP A 45 -11.38 0.55 -17.00
CA ASP A 45 -11.67 -0.66 -17.77
C ASP A 45 -10.47 -1.08 -18.63
N LYS A 46 -9.84 -0.11 -19.31
CA LYS A 46 -8.64 -0.35 -20.12
C LYS A 46 -7.49 -0.97 -19.31
N LEU A 47 -7.25 -0.49 -18.08
CA LEU A 47 -6.19 -1.04 -17.25
C LEU A 47 -6.56 -2.42 -16.73
N THR A 48 -7.84 -2.62 -16.40
CA THR A 48 -8.36 -3.93 -15.97
C THR A 48 -8.17 -4.99 -17.07
N GLU A 49 -8.42 -4.63 -18.33
CA GLU A 49 -8.14 -5.51 -19.49
C GLU A 49 -6.66 -5.87 -19.59
N GLN A 50 -5.76 -4.90 -19.41
CA GLN A 50 -4.32 -5.14 -19.44
C GLN A 50 -3.88 -6.06 -18.29
N ILE A 51 -4.41 -5.87 -17.08
CA ILE A 51 -4.13 -6.74 -15.93
C ILE A 51 -4.65 -8.15 -16.20
N SER A 52 -5.84 -8.28 -16.75
CA SER A 52 -6.45 -9.57 -17.08
C SER A 52 -5.69 -10.35 -18.15
N ALA A 53 -4.98 -9.66 -19.06
CA ALA A 53 -4.09 -10.27 -20.04
C ALA A 53 -2.81 -10.84 -19.40
N CYS A 54 -2.43 -10.36 -18.22
CA CYS A 54 -1.31 -10.88 -17.43
C CYS A 54 -1.76 -12.11 -16.65
N ARG A 55 -1.58 -13.29 -17.23
CA ARG A 55 -2.12 -14.54 -16.65
C ARG A 55 -1.46 -14.98 -15.35
N LYS A 56 -0.32 -14.40 -14.96
CA LYS A 56 0.50 -14.83 -13.82
C LYS A 56 1.40 -13.68 -13.37
N GLY A 57 1.57 -13.56 -12.06
CA GLY A 57 2.49 -12.58 -11.49
C GLY A 57 1.92 -11.92 -10.23
N ASN A 58 2.71 -11.01 -9.69
CA ASN A 58 2.35 -10.15 -8.57
C ASN A 58 1.86 -8.81 -9.11
N LEU A 59 0.67 -8.37 -8.71
CA LEU A 59 0.05 -7.14 -9.20
C LEU A 59 0.96 -5.92 -8.98
N GLU A 60 1.54 -5.79 -7.81
CA GLU A 60 2.39 -4.66 -7.47
C GLU A 60 3.72 -4.72 -8.22
N LYS A 61 4.49 -5.79 -8.00
CA LYS A 61 5.86 -5.91 -8.50
C LYS A 61 5.94 -6.04 -10.01
N ASP A 62 5.07 -6.86 -10.60
CA ASP A 62 5.16 -7.22 -12.01
C ASP A 62 4.33 -6.28 -12.91
N PHE A 63 3.42 -5.51 -12.34
CA PHE A 63 2.56 -4.63 -13.12
C PHE A 63 2.61 -3.16 -12.67
N LEU A 64 2.20 -2.84 -11.44
CA LEU A 64 2.02 -1.45 -11.02
C LEU A 64 3.35 -0.70 -10.89
N TYR A 65 4.39 -1.32 -10.34
CA TYR A 65 5.69 -0.66 -10.13
C TYR A 65 6.39 -0.26 -11.43
N HIS A 66 5.98 -0.84 -12.56
CA HIS A 66 6.46 -0.45 -13.90
C HIS A 66 5.64 0.68 -14.53
N ARG A 67 4.61 1.18 -13.85
CA ARG A 67 3.66 2.19 -14.35
C ARG A 67 3.44 3.35 -13.41
N LEU A 68 4.47 3.75 -12.68
CA LEU A 68 4.37 4.80 -11.65
C LEU A 68 3.77 6.10 -12.19
N SER A 69 4.13 6.51 -13.41
CA SER A 69 3.59 7.71 -14.06
C SER A 69 2.09 7.65 -14.36
N GLN A 70 1.46 6.49 -14.21
CA GLN A 70 0.02 6.28 -14.41
C GLN A 70 -0.72 6.09 -13.08
N LEU A 71 0.00 6.02 -11.95
CA LEU A 71 -0.57 5.78 -10.63
C LEU A 71 -0.81 7.09 -9.91
N HIS A 72 -2.07 7.49 -9.82
CA HIS A 72 -2.52 8.58 -8.98
C HIS A 72 -2.85 8.05 -7.59
N LEU A 73 -2.28 8.65 -6.57
CA LEU A 73 -2.46 8.21 -5.19
C LEU A 73 -3.57 8.98 -4.50
N TYR A 74 -4.42 8.26 -3.80
CA TYR A 74 -5.36 8.82 -2.85
C TYR A 74 -4.78 8.65 -1.44
N GLN A 75 -4.50 9.77 -0.78
CA GLN A 75 -3.92 9.78 0.56
C GLN A 75 -5.02 9.65 1.60
N GLU A 76 -4.93 8.63 2.44
CA GLU A 76 -5.84 8.41 3.55
C GLU A 76 -5.11 8.44 4.88
N TYR A 77 -5.58 9.25 5.80
CA TYR A 77 -5.10 9.35 7.16
C TYR A 77 -5.99 8.52 8.09
N SER A 78 -5.83 7.22 8.06
CA SER A 78 -6.61 6.35 8.92
C SER A 78 -6.16 6.47 10.37
N LYS A 79 -7.12 6.56 11.28
CA LYS A 79 -6.84 6.48 12.72
C LYS A 79 -6.46 5.06 13.16
N CYS A 80 -6.80 4.08 12.36
CA CYS A 80 -6.51 2.68 12.61
C CYS A 80 -6.12 2.00 11.31
N PHE A 81 -4.93 1.44 11.29
CA PHE A 81 -4.48 0.52 10.26
C PHE A 81 -3.79 -0.65 10.95
N ILE A 82 -4.23 -1.86 10.64
CA ILE A 82 -3.60 -3.08 11.13
C ILE A 82 -3.55 -4.13 10.02
N ASP A 83 -2.36 -4.68 9.82
CA ASP A 83 -2.13 -5.81 8.94
C ASP A 83 -2.20 -7.10 9.75
N ILE A 84 -3.13 -7.97 9.44
CA ILE A 84 -3.37 -9.24 10.13
C ILE A 84 -2.59 -10.42 9.53
N GLY A 85 -1.49 -10.14 8.83
CA GLY A 85 -0.67 -11.16 8.15
C GLY A 85 0.17 -12.06 9.06
N THR A 86 0.19 -11.82 10.38
CA THR A 86 0.88 -12.67 11.35
C THR A 86 -0.06 -13.11 12.48
N PRO A 87 0.20 -14.25 13.17
CA PRO A 87 -0.62 -14.66 14.31
C PRO A 87 -0.74 -13.58 15.40
N GLU A 88 0.36 -12.88 15.68
CA GLU A 88 0.42 -11.82 16.66
C GLU A 88 -0.49 -10.64 16.26
N SER A 89 -0.34 -10.14 15.04
CA SER A 89 -1.14 -9.02 14.55
C SER A 89 -2.63 -9.37 14.40
N PHE A 90 -2.95 -10.63 14.16
CA PHE A 90 -4.33 -11.10 14.16
C PHE A 90 -4.97 -11.05 15.55
N ILE A 91 -4.21 -11.38 16.60
CA ILE A 91 -4.67 -11.26 17.98
C ILE A 91 -4.84 -9.79 18.36
N ASP A 92 -3.83 -8.96 18.06
CA ASP A 92 -3.86 -7.53 18.33
C ASP A 92 -5.03 -6.82 17.64
N ALA A 93 -5.38 -7.25 16.44
CA ALA A 93 -6.52 -6.71 15.71
C ALA A 93 -7.83 -6.85 16.44
N GLN A 94 -8.02 -7.92 17.19
CA GLN A 94 -9.25 -8.15 17.96
C GLN A 94 -9.44 -7.10 19.07
N GLU A 95 -8.35 -6.65 19.67
CA GLU A 95 -8.39 -5.59 20.67
C GLU A 95 -8.57 -4.21 20.02
N VAL A 96 -7.76 -3.92 19.01
CA VAL A 96 -7.79 -2.64 18.29
C VAL A 96 -9.14 -2.37 17.65
N LEU A 97 -9.76 -3.38 17.04
CA LEU A 97 -11.04 -3.23 16.36
C LEU A 97 -12.25 -3.12 17.30
N LYS A 98 -12.13 -3.51 18.57
CA LYS A 98 -13.20 -3.31 19.56
C LYS A 98 -13.58 -1.85 19.73
N GLU A 99 -12.63 -0.93 19.55
CA GLU A 99 -12.88 0.51 19.65
C GLU A 99 -13.73 1.07 18.52
N PHE A 100 -13.89 0.30 17.42
CA PHE A 100 -14.63 0.70 16.21
C PHE A 100 -15.96 -0.04 16.03
N LEU A 101 -16.23 -1.00 16.89
CA LEU A 101 -17.47 -1.79 16.89
C LEU A 101 -18.42 -1.30 17.98
#